data_e329445553e1bdca68a924cb48b9a337
#
_entry.id   e329445553e1bdca68a924cb48b9a337
#
_cell.length_a   1.000
_cell.length_b   1.000
_cell.length_c   1.000
_cell.angle_alpha   90.00
_cell.angle_beta   90.00
_cell.angle_gamma   90.00
#
_symmetry.space_group_name_H-M   'P 1'
#
loop_
_entity.id
_entity.type
_entity.pdbx_description
1 polymer ?
#
loop_
_entity_poly.entity_id
_entity_poly.type
_entity_poly.pdbx_seq_one_letter_code
_entity_poly.pdbx_strand_id
1 'polypeptide(L)'
;MIQNAAARLVTGVRKYERMTPVLRSLHWLPVRHRITFKTAVIMFKCLHGQAPLYLTELCRPISSDTGHRHLRSAFTHRLIIPRTKTSYGDCSFSVHRPFVWNSLTNDLQLSDRSLETFRSRLKAFLFSTLITRQSICCCARIWAI
;
A
#
# COMPACT_ATOMS: atom_id res chain seq x y z
N MET A 1 18.09 9.32 -9.56
CA MET A 1 17.28 8.28 -8.87
C MET A 1 17.93 6.93 -9.08
N ILE A 2 18.50 6.36 -8.03
CA ILE A 2 19.38 5.17 -8.03
C ILE A 2 18.74 3.95 -8.73
N GLN A 3 17.46 3.65 -8.45
CA GLN A 3 16.77 2.49 -9.06
C GLN A 3 16.76 2.54 -10.59
N ASN A 4 16.49 3.70 -11.17
CA ASN A 4 16.47 3.85 -12.62
C ASN A 4 17.88 3.73 -13.23
N ALA A 5 18.90 4.24 -12.55
CA ALA A 5 20.29 4.08 -12.99
C ALA A 5 20.71 2.60 -12.96
N ALA A 6 20.41 1.89 -11.90
CA ALA A 6 20.68 0.46 -11.78
C ALA A 6 19.94 -0.35 -12.86
N ALA A 7 18.67 -0.05 -13.11
CA ALA A 7 17.90 -0.73 -14.16
C ALA A 7 18.50 -0.50 -15.56
N ARG A 8 18.96 0.73 -15.86
CA ARG A 8 19.66 1.02 -17.13
C ARG A 8 20.96 0.24 -17.27
N LEU A 9 21.75 0.16 -16.20
CA LEU A 9 23.00 -0.63 -16.23
C LEU A 9 22.74 -2.09 -16.52
N VAL A 10 21.69 -2.67 -15.93
CA VAL A 10 21.34 -4.10 -16.13
C VAL A 10 20.80 -4.37 -17.53
N THR A 11 20.03 -3.44 -18.11
CA THR A 11 19.30 -3.66 -19.38
C THR A 11 19.95 -3.00 -20.58
N GLY A 12 20.98 -2.15 -20.38
CA GLY A 12 21.62 -1.39 -21.46
C GLY A 12 20.75 -0.31 -22.11
N VAL A 13 19.61 0.01 -21.50
CA VAL A 13 18.62 0.96 -22.05
C VAL A 13 19.12 2.41 -21.98
N ARG A 14 18.91 3.17 -23.06
CA ARG A 14 19.40 4.54 -23.21
C ARG A 14 18.78 5.53 -22.21
N LYS A 15 19.47 6.65 -21.91
CA LYS A 15 19.08 7.66 -20.92
C LYS A 15 17.67 8.23 -21.16
N TYR A 16 17.24 8.36 -22.38
CA TYR A 16 15.97 9.01 -22.75
C TYR A 16 14.77 8.05 -22.82
N GLU A 17 14.99 6.76 -22.68
CA GLU A 17 13.90 5.78 -22.74
C GLU A 17 13.08 5.76 -21.46
N ARG A 18 11.78 5.46 -21.63
CA ARG A 18 10.86 5.38 -20.49
C ARG A 18 11.20 4.20 -19.59
N MET A 19 11.37 4.45 -18.29
CA MET A 19 11.78 3.42 -17.33
C MET A 19 10.68 2.46 -16.89
N THR A 20 9.40 2.83 -17.07
CA THR A 20 8.27 1.99 -16.63
C THR A 20 8.27 0.60 -17.26
N PRO A 21 8.39 0.44 -18.59
CA PRO A 21 8.45 -0.88 -19.20
C PRO A 21 9.69 -1.67 -18.77
N VAL A 22 10.82 -1.00 -18.60
CA VAL A 22 12.08 -1.62 -18.16
C VAL A 22 11.96 -2.16 -16.74
N LEU A 23 11.43 -1.39 -15.81
CA LEU A 23 11.20 -1.86 -14.44
C LEU A 23 10.21 -3.03 -14.40
N ARG A 24 9.24 -3.02 -15.29
CA ARG A 24 8.28 -4.12 -15.43
C ARG A 24 8.93 -5.40 -15.93
N SER A 25 9.75 -5.35 -16.96
CA SER A 25 10.47 -6.52 -17.48
C SER A 25 11.41 -7.13 -16.42
N LEU A 26 12.01 -6.28 -15.58
CA LEU A 26 12.84 -6.70 -14.45
C LEU A 26 12.02 -7.15 -13.23
N HIS A 27 10.68 -7.10 -13.27
CA HIS A 27 9.80 -7.32 -12.11
C HIS A 27 10.13 -6.44 -10.90
N TRP A 28 10.64 -5.24 -11.14
CA TRP A 28 10.99 -4.26 -10.12
C TRP A 28 9.85 -3.26 -9.91
N LEU A 29 9.28 -3.26 -8.73
CA LEU A 29 8.31 -2.24 -8.34
C LEU A 29 9.01 -0.88 -8.16
N PRO A 30 8.47 0.21 -8.74
CA PRO A 30 8.93 1.56 -8.43
C PRO A 30 8.89 1.84 -6.93
N VAL A 31 9.75 2.74 -6.45
CA VAL A 31 9.90 3.03 -5.01
C VAL A 31 8.56 3.33 -4.33
N ARG A 32 7.69 4.12 -4.96
CA ARG A 32 6.34 4.43 -4.42
C ARG A 32 5.51 3.17 -4.18
N HIS A 33 5.46 2.26 -5.15
CA HIS A 33 4.72 1.00 -5.04
C HIS A 33 5.37 0.03 -4.06
N ARG A 34 6.70 0.10 -3.88
CA ARG A 34 7.40 -0.68 -2.84
C ARG A 34 7.01 -0.23 -1.43
N ILE A 35 6.84 1.08 -1.22
CA ILE A 35 6.33 1.61 0.06
C ILE A 35 4.92 1.10 0.30
N THR A 36 4.02 1.24 -0.67
CA THR A 36 2.65 0.72 -0.60
C THR A 36 2.64 -0.78 -0.33
N PHE A 37 3.47 -1.55 -1.03
CA PHE A 37 3.61 -2.99 -0.82
C PHE A 37 4.02 -3.34 0.61
N LYS A 38 5.09 -2.71 1.12
CA LYS A 38 5.57 -2.95 2.50
C LYS A 38 4.52 -2.56 3.53
N THR A 39 3.88 -1.41 3.35
CA THR A 39 2.82 -0.93 4.25
C THR A 39 1.64 -1.91 4.29
N ALA A 40 1.16 -2.36 3.13
CA ALA A 40 0.07 -3.33 3.05
C ALA A 40 0.43 -4.69 3.67
N VAL A 41 1.67 -5.18 3.49
CA VAL A 41 2.16 -6.41 4.13
C VAL A 41 2.21 -6.28 5.65
N ILE A 42 2.65 -5.14 6.17
CA ILE A 42 2.64 -4.87 7.62
C ILE A 42 1.20 -4.87 8.14
N MET A 43 0.28 -4.21 7.40
CA MET A 43 -1.13 -4.19 7.78
C MET A 43 -1.75 -5.59 7.82
N PHE A 44 -1.48 -6.41 6.80
CA PHE A 44 -1.92 -7.80 6.78
C PHE A 44 -1.44 -8.54 8.04
N LYS A 45 -0.16 -8.41 8.40
CA LYS A 45 0.40 -9.02 9.61
C LYS A 45 -0.26 -8.51 10.90
N CYS A 46 -0.56 -7.20 10.98
CA CYS A 46 -1.25 -6.63 12.13
C CYS A 46 -2.65 -7.24 12.32
N LEU A 47 -3.39 -7.38 11.23
CA LEU A 47 -4.76 -7.92 11.27
C LEU A 47 -4.80 -9.42 11.58
N HIS A 48 -3.72 -10.16 11.28
CA HIS A 48 -3.60 -11.60 11.55
C HIS A 48 -2.80 -11.91 12.82
N GLY A 49 -2.53 -10.92 13.67
CA GLY A 49 -1.80 -11.14 14.93
C GLY A 49 -0.33 -11.55 14.76
N GLN A 50 0.24 -11.37 13.57
CA GLN A 50 1.65 -11.69 13.26
C GLN A 50 2.59 -10.50 13.42
N ALA A 51 2.11 -9.40 13.97
CA ALA A 51 2.87 -8.19 14.19
C ALA A 51 3.02 -7.88 15.69
N PRO A 52 4.04 -7.11 16.08
CA PRO A 52 4.19 -6.64 17.45
C PRO A 52 2.96 -5.84 17.93
N LEU A 53 2.67 -5.93 19.24
CA LEU A 53 1.47 -5.35 19.86
C LEU A 53 1.33 -3.85 19.59
N TYR A 54 2.41 -3.09 19.68
CA TYR A 54 2.40 -1.64 19.43
C TYR A 54 1.97 -1.25 18.00
N LEU A 55 2.09 -2.17 17.03
CA LEU A 55 1.59 -1.95 15.66
C LEU A 55 0.11 -2.34 15.55
N THR A 56 -0.31 -3.41 16.24
CA THR A 56 -1.71 -3.88 16.22
C THR A 56 -2.65 -2.91 16.91
N GLU A 57 -2.26 -2.31 18.01
CA GLU A 57 -3.05 -1.30 18.75
C GLU A 57 -3.39 -0.07 17.89
N LEU A 58 -2.53 0.26 16.94
CA LEU A 58 -2.78 1.36 16.01
C LEU A 58 -3.75 0.99 14.86
N CYS A 59 -4.13 -0.29 14.74
CA CYS A 59 -5.01 -0.80 13.71
C CYS A 59 -6.42 -0.95 14.28
N ARG A 60 -7.24 0.10 14.19
CA ARG A 60 -8.62 0.05 14.67
C ARG A 60 -9.57 -0.29 13.51
N PRO A 61 -10.20 -1.49 13.52
CA PRO A 61 -11.25 -1.81 12.55
C PRO A 61 -12.50 -0.96 12.84
N ILE A 62 -13.23 -0.61 11.79
CA ILE A 62 -14.49 0.17 11.93
C ILE A 62 -15.51 -0.59 12.79
N SER A 63 -15.48 -1.93 12.77
CA SER A 63 -16.35 -2.77 13.56
C SER A 63 -16.14 -2.67 15.08
N SER A 64 -14.99 -2.16 15.54
CA SER A 64 -14.69 -1.98 16.97
C SER A 64 -15.21 -0.66 17.56
N ASP A 65 -15.72 0.25 16.72
CA ASP A 65 -16.22 1.55 17.16
C ASP A 65 -17.70 1.44 17.53
N THR A 66 -17.99 1.35 18.82
CA THR A 66 -19.35 1.20 19.39
C THR A 66 -20.27 2.40 19.12
N GLY A 67 -19.74 3.52 18.60
CA GLY A 67 -20.49 4.76 18.35
C GLY A 67 -21.15 4.83 16.96
N HIS A 68 -20.82 3.97 16.02
CA HIS A 68 -21.43 3.96 14.70
C HIS A 68 -22.52 2.89 14.58
N ARG A 69 -23.71 3.29 14.08
CA ARG A 69 -24.74 2.33 13.68
C ARG A 69 -24.11 1.28 12.75
N HIS A 70 -24.32 0.01 13.07
CA HIS A 70 -23.91 -1.11 12.21
C HIS A 70 -24.60 -0.99 10.85
N LEU A 71 -23.96 -0.27 9.93
CA LEU A 71 -24.38 -0.24 8.54
C LEU A 71 -23.97 -1.57 7.90
N ARG A 72 -24.67 -1.98 6.82
CA ARG A 72 -24.34 -3.19 6.04
C ARG A 72 -22.88 -3.22 5.55
N SER A 73 -22.22 -2.04 5.47
CA SER A 73 -20.79 -1.88 5.17
C SER A 73 -19.87 -2.19 6.34
N ALA A 74 -20.36 -2.46 7.55
CA ALA A 74 -19.54 -2.80 8.72
C ALA A 74 -18.81 -4.15 8.56
N PHE A 75 -19.27 -5.02 7.66
CA PHE A 75 -18.59 -6.27 7.28
C PHE A 75 -17.40 -6.08 6.34
N THR A 76 -17.14 -4.86 5.88
CA THR A 76 -15.92 -4.57 5.12
C THR A 76 -14.75 -4.47 6.09
N HIS A 77 -13.67 -5.20 5.84
CA HIS A 77 -12.41 -5.17 6.62
C HIS A 77 -11.70 -3.79 6.57
N ARG A 78 -12.49 -2.71 6.57
CA ARG A 78 -11.98 -1.34 6.50
C ARG A 78 -11.54 -0.86 7.88
N LEU A 79 -10.52 -0.01 7.85
CA LEU A 79 -9.90 0.58 9.03
C LEU A 79 -10.27 2.04 9.17
N ILE A 80 -10.35 2.51 10.40
CA ILE A 80 -10.58 3.92 10.71
C ILE A 80 -9.34 4.71 10.32
N ILE A 81 -9.53 5.79 9.54
CA ILE A 81 -8.46 6.73 9.19
C ILE A 81 -8.55 7.90 10.20
N PRO A 82 -7.54 8.10 11.06
CA PRO A 82 -7.52 9.24 11.98
C PRO A 82 -7.49 10.55 11.19
N ARG A 83 -8.25 11.54 11.64
CA ARG A 83 -8.20 12.89 11.07
C ARG A 83 -6.98 13.63 11.58
N THR A 84 -6.25 14.26 10.68
CA THR A 84 -5.08 15.09 10.99
C THR A 84 -5.34 16.53 10.57
N LYS A 85 -4.70 17.47 11.27
CA LYS A 85 -4.82 18.91 10.99
C LYS A 85 -3.74 19.43 10.06
N THR A 86 -2.71 18.61 9.78
CA THR A 86 -1.54 19.04 9.02
C THR A 86 -1.20 18.02 7.94
N SER A 87 -0.64 18.50 6.83
CA SER A 87 -0.15 17.64 5.74
C SER A 87 0.97 16.67 6.19
N TYR A 88 1.75 17.05 7.18
CA TYR A 88 2.74 16.15 7.80
C TYR A 88 2.06 15.02 8.58
N GLY A 89 0.97 15.32 9.28
CA GLY A 89 0.15 14.33 9.97
C GLY A 89 -0.42 13.29 9.01
N ASP A 90 -0.84 13.70 7.80
CA ASP A 90 -1.36 12.81 6.77
C ASP A 90 -0.31 11.78 6.28
N CYS A 91 0.97 12.14 6.39
CA CYS A 91 2.09 11.24 6.07
C CYS A 91 2.49 10.32 7.23
N SER A 92 1.89 10.50 8.40
CA SER A 92 2.18 9.66 9.55
C SER A 92 1.81 8.20 9.27
N PHE A 93 2.53 7.29 9.89
CA PHE A 93 2.30 5.87 9.73
C PHE A 93 0.89 5.44 10.18
N SER A 94 0.32 6.12 11.18
CA SER A 94 -1.02 5.86 11.68
C SER A 94 -2.14 6.22 10.69
N VAL A 95 -1.92 7.19 9.81
CA VAL A 95 -2.88 7.61 8.78
C VAL A 95 -2.63 6.91 7.45
N HIS A 96 -1.38 6.83 7.04
CA HIS A 96 -1.01 6.24 5.75
C HIS A 96 -1.37 4.76 5.65
N ARG A 97 -1.21 3.99 6.74
CA ARG A 97 -1.52 2.57 6.76
C ARG A 97 -2.99 2.24 6.47
N PRO A 98 -3.97 2.74 7.25
CA PRO A 98 -5.37 2.46 6.98
C PRO A 98 -5.80 3.01 5.62
N PHE A 99 -5.23 4.12 5.17
CA PHE A 99 -5.46 4.65 3.82
C PHE A 99 -5.03 3.64 2.74
N VAL A 100 -3.80 3.13 2.82
CA VAL A 100 -3.29 2.11 1.88
C VAL A 100 -4.16 0.86 1.92
N TRP A 101 -4.50 0.36 3.12
CA TRP A 101 -5.34 -0.83 3.28
C TRP A 101 -6.72 -0.64 2.66
N ASN A 102 -7.40 0.46 2.95
CA ASN A 102 -8.72 0.75 2.43
C ASN A 102 -8.75 1.00 0.91
N SER A 103 -7.61 1.32 0.30
CA SER A 103 -7.47 1.47 -1.16
C SER A 103 -7.27 0.15 -1.91
N LEU A 104 -7.02 -0.95 -1.20
CA LEU A 104 -6.93 -2.27 -1.81
C LEU A 104 -8.31 -2.79 -2.20
N THR A 105 -8.35 -3.64 -3.22
CA THR A 105 -9.59 -4.32 -3.62
C THR A 105 -10.07 -5.26 -2.52
N ASN A 106 -11.38 -5.46 -2.41
CA ASN A 106 -12.00 -6.34 -1.42
C ASN A 106 -11.40 -7.76 -1.47
N ASP A 107 -11.08 -8.25 -2.65
CA ASP A 107 -10.40 -9.54 -2.87
C ASP A 107 -9.06 -9.68 -2.14
N LEU A 108 -8.32 -8.59 -1.99
CA LEU A 108 -7.05 -8.56 -1.26
C LEU A 108 -7.26 -8.39 0.25
N GLN A 109 -8.37 -7.81 0.66
CA GLN A 109 -8.71 -7.59 2.07
C GLN A 109 -9.34 -8.83 2.73
N LEU A 110 -9.86 -9.78 1.94
CA LEU A 110 -10.40 -11.04 2.45
C LEU A 110 -9.29 -11.86 3.12
N SER A 111 -9.48 -12.13 4.42
CA SER A 111 -8.41 -12.50 5.34
C SER A 111 -8.05 -13.98 5.40
N ASP A 112 -8.72 -14.87 4.67
CA ASP A 112 -8.54 -16.32 4.81
C ASP A 112 -7.31 -16.88 4.07
N ARG A 113 -6.36 -16.01 3.71
CA ARG A 113 -5.23 -16.37 2.85
C ARG A 113 -3.91 -16.36 3.58
N SER A 114 -3.00 -17.24 3.15
CA SER A 114 -1.62 -17.22 3.64
C SER A 114 -0.91 -15.92 3.25
N LEU A 115 0.06 -15.50 4.06
CA LEU A 115 0.88 -14.31 3.81
C LEU A 115 1.54 -14.34 2.42
N GLU A 116 1.99 -15.50 1.97
CA GLU A 116 2.66 -15.66 0.66
C GLU A 116 1.68 -15.43 -0.50
N THR A 117 0.47 -15.97 -0.40
CA THR A 117 -0.59 -15.75 -1.39
C THR A 117 -0.97 -14.26 -1.45
N PHE A 118 -1.10 -13.62 -0.28
CA PHE A 118 -1.37 -12.18 -0.21
C PHE A 118 -0.26 -11.36 -0.89
N ARG A 119 1.02 -11.65 -0.60
CA ARG A 119 2.18 -10.96 -1.21
C ARG A 119 2.20 -11.11 -2.73
N SER A 120 1.96 -12.31 -3.25
CA SER A 120 1.96 -12.58 -4.68
C SER A 120 0.85 -11.79 -5.39
N ARG A 121 -0.38 -11.83 -4.87
CA ARG A 121 -1.53 -11.10 -5.43
C ARG A 121 -1.37 -9.58 -5.32
N LEU A 122 -0.88 -9.09 -4.18
CA LEU A 122 -0.61 -7.68 -3.98
C LEU A 122 0.44 -7.17 -4.98
N LYS A 123 1.49 -7.95 -5.23
CA LYS A 123 2.50 -7.62 -6.23
C LYS A 123 1.89 -7.53 -7.62
N ALA A 124 1.08 -8.50 -8.02
CA ALA A 124 0.38 -8.51 -9.31
C ALA A 124 -0.56 -7.29 -9.45
N PHE A 125 -1.33 -6.97 -8.40
CA PHE A 125 -2.21 -5.80 -8.36
C PHE A 125 -1.43 -4.49 -8.53
N LEU A 126 -0.31 -4.32 -7.84
CA LEU A 126 0.52 -3.11 -7.95
C LEU A 126 1.17 -2.98 -9.33
N PHE A 127 1.51 -4.08 -9.99
CA PHE A 127 1.98 -4.04 -11.38
C PHE A 127 0.86 -3.68 -12.37
N SER A 128 -0.37 -4.12 -12.13
CA SER A 128 -1.51 -3.74 -12.98
C SER A 128 -1.85 -2.25 -12.82
N THR A 129 -1.80 -1.70 -11.61
CA THR A 129 -2.03 -0.27 -11.36
C THR A 129 -0.98 0.65 -11.96
N LEU A 130 0.25 0.16 -12.19
CA LEU A 130 1.28 0.89 -12.93
C LEU A 130 0.86 1.18 -14.38
N ILE A 131 0.01 0.34 -14.99
CA ILE A 131 -0.45 0.48 -16.36
C ILE A 131 -1.54 1.54 -16.44
N THR A 132 -2.44 1.57 -15.47
CA THR A 132 -3.66 2.40 -15.48
C THR A 132 -3.44 3.82 -14.96
N ARG A 133 -2.22 4.22 -14.57
CA ARG A 133 -1.92 5.54 -13.95
C ARG A 133 -2.77 5.91 -12.72
N GLN A 134 -3.46 4.98 -12.12
CA GLN A 134 -4.22 5.26 -10.90
C GLN A 134 -3.25 5.44 -9.72
N SER A 135 -3.05 6.68 -9.31
CA SER A 135 -2.26 7.01 -8.10
C SER A 135 -3.03 6.61 -6.84
N ILE A 136 -2.59 5.55 -6.19
CA ILE A 136 -3.08 5.14 -4.87
C ILE A 136 -2.46 6.01 -3.75
N CYS A 137 -1.82 7.13 -4.05
CA CYS A 137 -1.07 7.88 -3.03
C CYS A 137 -1.54 9.32 -2.88
N CYS A 138 -2.23 9.63 -1.78
CA CYS A 138 -2.47 11.00 -1.34
C CYS A 138 -1.17 11.74 -0.98
N CYS A 139 -0.12 11.04 -0.57
CA CYS A 139 1.17 11.62 -0.19
C CYS A 139 2.08 11.95 -1.40
N ALA A 140 1.58 11.82 -2.64
CA ALA A 140 2.36 12.11 -3.84
C ALA A 140 2.84 13.57 -3.94
N ARG A 141 2.24 14.49 -3.17
CA ARG A 141 2.64 15.92 -3.15
C ARG A 141 3.91 16.21 -2.37
N ILE A 142 4.33 15.33 -1.45
CA ILE A 142 5.46 15.59 -0.54
C ILE A 142 6.78 15.01 -1.07
N TRP A 143 6.73 14.05 -2.01
CA TRP A 143 7.91 13.41 -2.58
C TRP A 143 8.24 13.92 -3.99
N ALA A 144 7.71 15.05 -4.39
CA ALA A 144 7.94 15.70 -5.70
C ALA A 144 9.00 16.83 -5.63
N ILE A 145 9.90 16.79 -4.60
CA ILE A 145 11.10 17.65 -4.51
C ILE A 145 12.31 16.86 -4.98
#